data_f377d210c6d2f241111d51c728bf467c
#
_entry.id   f377d210c6d2f241111d51c728bf467c
#
_cell.length_a   1.000
_cell.length_b   1.000
_cell.length_c   1.000
_cell.angle_alpha   90.00
_cell.angle_beta   90.00
_cell.angle_gamma   90.00
#
_symmetry.space_group_name_H-M   'P 1'
#
loop_
_entity.id
_entity.type
_entity.pdbx_description
1 polymer ?
#
loop_
_entity_poly.entity_id
_entity_poly.type
_entity_poly.pdbx_seq_one_letter_code
_entity_poly.pdbx_strand_id
1 'polypeptide(L)'
;MIVTLPPDLAGLSMLASARQKASDYYAPLLDSDDEVLKVGAWCALLDRSEITVEQYPRLVELASHGAIQRRAFRFFQANWEHQLAAQVASKVATSPGAARALAMRADLACDDNAAVEAQRYRFLATGRFDALVAMVTQDEKAKGWRAALALAAKVFILSPHDPIAAGLVLQLLHQAQQTEWLRSVLELLTENNLHPYLVIAYSAALNLMLGDATACIATLRQLDAMRPPRMDIFARVKPMALRLRAEALEVTGQYKQAYGAYVSLKREEPGHTAQLEDFSRVILAAAARNVPELPPDPNDNHFVMTGFPRSGTTLLENALAAHPEIETFEEIPSNASMDLYLQRALPAAQTEDSLIKVYLEARQRYYDEALRRKQKLGARLFIDKLPMRSAEAAFMSRAFPDKRYIFSIRHPFDVVLSAFKQQFSPNIAMDQFRTFEGAVKLYDFTMGQWFSTYTLEDRRVLYVRYDTLVTEFEPTLRQVLTFLGAEWHNAVLDFADIADNRPARTPSYQKVRQGLSIGVQSQWRNYGFLFRSPEAEPLYRWAKFFGYGTN
;
A
#
# COMPACT_ATOMS: atom_id res chain seq x y z
N MET A 1 -34.03 -8.65 11.56
CA MET A 1 -33.26 -7.65 12.31
C MET A 1 -33.00 -6.48 11.38
N ILE A 2 -33.21 -5.25 11.80
CA ILE A 2 -32.82 -4.10 10.97
C ILE A 2 -31.30 -4.01 11.08
N VAL A 3 -30.62 -4.22 9.96
CA VAL A 3 -29.14 -4.09 9.88
C VAL A 3 -28.79 -2.61 10.08
N THR A 4 -28.15 -2.29 11.19
CA THR A 4 -27.75 -0.91 11.49
C THR A 4 -26.37 -0.67 10.89
N LEU A 5 -26.33 0.04 9.77
CA LEU A 5 -25.08 0.45 9.14
C LEU A 5 -24.43 1.62 9.91
N PRO A 6 -23.10 1.67 9.99
CA PRO A 6 -22.41 2.83 10.54
C PRO A 6 -22.68 4.09 9.70
N PRO A 7 -22.56 5.31 10.27
CA PRO A 7 -22.89 6.56 9.59
C PRO A 7 -22.22 6.72 8.21
N ASP A 8 -20.95 6.30 8.10
CA ASP A 8 -20.15 6.37 6.85
C ASP A 8 -20.70 5.45 5.75
N LEU A 9 -21.50 4.44 6.11
CA LEU A 9 -22.08 3.45 5.21
C LEU A 9 -23.64 3.54 5.15
N ALA A 10 -24.25 4.51 5.82
CA ALA A 10 -25.71 4.64 5.88
C ALA A 10 -26.37 4.68 4.49
N GLY A 11 -25.70 5.31 3.51
CA GLY A 11 -26.17 5.34 2.12
C GLY A 11 -26.31 3.97 1.46
N LEU A 12 -25.62 2.94 1.94
CA LEU A 12 -25.76 1.57 1.40
C LEU A 12 -27.14 0.94 1.65
N SER A 13 -27.95 1.52 2.54
CA SER A 13 -29.37 1.11 2.70
C SER A 13 -30.16 1.16 1.39
N MET A 14 -29.78 2.04 0.46
CA MET A 14 -30.37 2.09 -0.89
C MET A 14 -30.24 0.79 -1.66
N LEU A 15 -29.23 -0.05 -1.37
CA LEU A 15 -29.03 -1.35 -2.05
C LEU A 15 -30.21 -2.30 -1.89
N ALA A 16 -31.05 -2.12 -0.88
CA ALA A 16 -32.30 -2.84 -0.73
C ALA A 16 -33.25 -2.66 -1.92
N SER A 17 -33.16 -1.52 -2.63
CA SER A 17 -33.95 -1.23 -3.83
C SER A 17 -33.18 -1.47 -5.14
N ALA A 18 -31.97 -2.04 -5.09
CA ALA A 18 -31.12 -2.23 -6.28
C ALA A 18 -31.73 -3.12 -7.38
N ARG A 19 -32.78 -3.87 -7.06
CA ARG A 19 -33.52 -4.73 -8.00
C ARG A 19 -34.73 -4.03 -8.67
N GLN A 20 -35.06 -2.82 -8.25
CA GLN A 20 -36.12 -2.01 -8.86
C GLN A 20 -35.69 -1.48 -10.24
N LYS A 21 -36.61 -0.81 -10.93
CA LYS A 21 -36.23 -0.07 -12.14
C LYS A 21 -35.14 0.96 -11.82
N ALA A 22 -34.26 1.20 -12.77
CA ALA A 22 -33.17 2.14 -12.55
C ALA A 22 -33.69 3.57 -12.29
N SER A 23 -34.78 3.99 -12.95
CA SER A 23 -35.46 5.25 -12.68
C SER A 23 -35.85 5.43 -11.22
N ASP A 24 -36.41 4.39 -10.60
CA ASP A 24 -36.84 4.45 -9.20
C ASP A 24 -35.63 4.38 -8.24
N TYR A 25 -34.66 3.56 -8.59
CA TYR A 25 -33.43 3.41 -7.78
C TYR A 25 -32.59 4.69 -7.74
N TYR A 26 -32.39 5.35 -8.88
CA TYR A 26 -31.56 6.55 -8.95
C TYR A 26 -32.30 7.85 -8.64
N ALA A 27 -33.64 7.84 -8.57
CA ALA A 27 -34.43 9.04 -8.32
C ALA A 27 -33.95 9.90 -7.12
N PRO A 28 -33.62 9.33 -5.95
CA PRO A 28 -33.13 10.11 -4.81
C PRO A 28 -31.76 10.77 -5.04
N LEU A 29 -30.99 10.32 -6.04
CA LEU A 29 -29.65 10.82 -6.33
C LEU A 29 -29.61 11.91 -7.40
N LEU A 30 -30.70 12.10 -8.16
CA LEU A 30 -30.72 13.02 -9.31
C LEU A 30 -30.50 14.49 -8.92
N ASP A 31 -30.94 14.86 -7.71
CA ASP A 31 -30.78 16.21 -7.15
C ASP A 31 -29.83 16.22 -5.94
N SER A 32 -28.99 15.19 -5.79
CA SER A 32 -27.98 15.13 -4.73
C SER A 32 -27.05 16.35 -4.75
N ASP A 33 -26.68 16.85 -3.59
CA ASP A 33 -25.64 17.88 -3.45
C ASP A 33 -24.25 17.31 -3.79
N ASP A 34 -24.05 15.99 -3.67
CA ASP A 34 -22.83 15.32 -4.10
C ASP A 34 -22.81 15.20 -5.63
N GLU A 35 -21.89 15.95 -6.24
CA GLU A 35 -21.76 16.04 -7.69
C GLU A 35 -21.41 14.69 -8.35
N VAL A 36 -20.65 13.82 -7.66
CA VAL A 36 -20.30 12.48 -8.17
C VAL A 36 -21.54 11.58 -8.20
N LEU A 37 -22.33 11.58 -7.14
CA LEU A 37 -23.59 10.83 -7.08
C LEU A 37 -24.59 11.36 -8.13
N LYS A 38 -24.77 12.67 -8.20
CA LYS A 38 -25.66 13.31 -9.18
C LYS A 38 -25.29 12.94 -10.62
N VAL A 39 -24.06 13.22 -11.01
CA VAL A 39 -23.58 12.94 -12.38
C VAL A 39 -23.62 11.44 -12.69
N GLY A 40 -23.26 10.60 -11.74
CA GLY A 40 -23.30 9.15 -11.89
C GLY A 40 -24.72 8.62 -12.12
N ALA A 41 -25.70 9.09 -11.34
CA ALA A 41 -27.11 8.71 -11.47
C ALA A 41 -27.68 9.12 -12.85
N TRP A 42 -27.46 10.35 -13.26
CA TRP A 42 -27.88 10.81 -14.60
C TRP A 42 -27.21 10.03 -15.73
N CYS A 43 -25.92 9.71 -15.61
CA CYS A 43 -25.24 8.86 -16.59
C CYS A 43 -25.86 7.46 -16.65
N ALA A 44 -26.20 6.88 -15.50
CA ALA A 44 -26.78 5.54 -15.42
C ALA A 44 -28.17 5.46 -16.07
N LEU A 45 -29.00 6.50 -15.90
CA LEU A 45 -30.31 6.58 -16.57
C LEU A 45 -30.18 6.82 -18.08
N LEU A 46 -29.27 7.69 -18.50
CA LEU A 46 -29.01 7.96 -19.93
C LEU A 46 -28.50 6.70 -20.65
N ASP A 47 -27.60 5.93 -20.02
CA ASP A 47 -27.06 4.70 -20.61
C ASP A 47 -28.12 3.60 -20.75
N ARG A 48 -29.25 3.69 -20.01
CA ARG A 48 -30.42 2.80 -20.08
C ARG A 48 -31.58 3.37 -20.89
N SER A 49 -31.49 4.60 -21.33
CA SER A 49 -32.60 5.35 -21.96
C SER A 49 -33.86 5.46 -21.08
N GLU A 50 -33.69 5.50 -19.76
CA GLU A 50 -34.75 5.62 -18.77
C GLU A 50 -34.94 7.09 -18.34
N ILE A 51 -35.03 8.02 -19.29
CA ILE A 51 -35.21 9.45 -19.08
C ILE A 51 -36.63 9.86 -19.51
N THR A 52 -37.34 10.58 -18.65
CA THR A 52 -38.67 11.12 -18.96
C THR A 52 -38.59 12.52 -19.56
N VAL A 53 -39.66 12.96 -20.28
CA VAL A 53 -39.70 14.28 -20.93
C VAL A 53 -39.58 15.43 -19.93
N GLU A 54 -40.11 15.25 -18.72
CA GLU A 54 -40.04 16.21 -17.61
C GLU A 54 -38.61 16.45 -17.15
N GLN A 55 -37.70 15.50 -17.38
CA GLN A 55 -36.28 15.56 -17.01
C GLN A 55 -35.39 16.26 -18.08
N TYR A 56 -35.92 16.51 -19.29
CA TYR A 56 -35.17 17.12 -20.39
C TYR A 56 -34.53 18.48 -20.06
N PRO A 57 -35.24 19.45 -19.44
CA PRO A 57 -34.64 20.73 -19.07
C PRO A 57 -33.44 20.57 -18.15
N ARG A 58 -33.51 19.63 -17.21
CA ARG A 58 -32.44 19.35 -16.23
C ARG A 58 -31.21 18.76 -16.92
N LEU A 59 -31.39 17.90 -17.92
CA LEU A 59 -30.26 17.38 -18.71
C LEU A 59 -29.53 18.48 -19.49
N VAL A 60 -30.24 19.43 -20.04
CA VAL A 60 -29.64 20.58 -20.73
C VAL A 60 -28.85 21.45 -19.74
N GLU A 61 -29.37 21.67 -18.52
CA GLU A 61 -28.70 22.42 -17.49
C GLU A 61 -27.37 21.73 -17.08
N LEU A 62 -27.41 20.43 -16.85
CA LEU A 62 -26.27 19.63 -16.39
C LEU A 62 -25.23 19.30 -17.49
N ALA A 63 -25.47 19.73 -18.73
CA ALA A 63 -24.58 19.48 -19.87
C ALA A 63 -23.21 20.20 -19.78
N SER A 64 -22.96 21.01 -18.75
CA SER A 64 -21.62 21.47 -18.37
C SER A 64 -20.71 20.34 -17.92
N HIS A 65 -21.24 19.19 -17.49
CA HIS A 65 -20.47 17.98 -17.22
C HIS A 65 -20.30 17.16 -18.49
N GLY A 66 -19.07 17.00 -18.96
CA GLY A 66 -18.76 16.30 -20.22
C GLY A 66 -19.30 14.86 -20.29
N ALA A 67 -19.42 14.19 -19.14
CA ALA A 67 -20.02 12.86 -19.03
C ALA A 67 -21.50 12.86 -19.43
N ILE A 68 -22.28 13.83 -18.93
CA ILE A 68 -23.71 14.01 -19.24
C ILE A 68 -23.86 14.58 -20.66
N GLN A 69 -23.08 15.57 -21.02
CA GLN A 69 -23.16 16.22 -22.34
C GLN A 69 -23.16 15.21 -23.49
N ARG A 70 -22.17 14.33 -23.53
CA ARG A 70 -22.03 13.33 -24.60
C ARG A 70 -23.18 12.31 -24.64
N ARG A 71 -23.67 11.90 -23.46
CA ARG A 71 -24.77 10.94 -23.34
C ARG A 71 -26.09 11.59 -23.70
N ALA A 72 -26.37 12.79 -23.17
CA ALA A 72 -27.57 13.55 -23.46
C ALA A 72 -27.66 13.93 -24.95
N PHE A 73 -26.55 14.36 -25.57
CA PHE A 73 -26.50 14.63 -27.00
C PHE A 73 -26.92 13.41 -27.83
N ARG A 74 -26.35 12.23 -27.56
CA ARG A 74 -26.72 10.99 -28.26
C ARG A 74 -28.16 10.58 -27.98
N PHE A 75 -28.61 10.71 -26.73
CA PHE A 75 -29.99 10.42 -26.34
C PHE A 75 -30.98 11.30 -27.09
N PHE A 76 -30.78 12.63 -27.12
CA PHE A 76 -31.65 13.56 -27.85
C PHE A 76 -31.62 13.34 -29.37
N GLN A 77 -30.46 13.03 -29.96
CA GLN A 77 -30.38 12.65 -31.37
C GLN A 77 -31.18 11.38 -31.67
N ALA A 78 -31.05 10.35 -30.83
CA ALA A 78 -31.78 9.07 -31.00
C ALA A 78 -33.29 9.24 -30.86
N ASN A 79 -33.77 10.22 -30.10
CA ASN A 79 -35.19 10.54 -29.89
C ASN A 79 -35.71 11.68 -30.77
N TRP A 80 -34.93 12.08 -31.79
CA TRP A 80 -35.30 13.15 -32.74
C TRP A 80 -35.47 14.57 -32.13
N GLU A 81 -34.92 14.76 -30.91
CA GLU A 81 -34.96 16.04 -30.19
C GLU A 81 -33.78 16.95 -30.61
N HIS A 82 -33.73 17.35 -31.90
CA HIS A 82 -32.58 18.04 -32.49
C HIS A 82 -32.27 19.40 -31.85
N GLN A 83 -33.30 20.16 -31.41
CA GLN A 83 -33.10 21.45 -30.75
C GLN A 83 -32.40 21.27 -29.39
N LEU A 84 -32.82 20.28 -28.61
CA LEU A 84 -32.21 19.96 -27.32
C LEU A 84 -30.78 19.41 -27.51
N ALA A 85 -30.56 18.58 -28.53
CA ALA A 85 -29.21 18.12 -28.87
C ALA A 85 -28.28 19.30 -29.20
N ALA A 86 -28.75 20.31 -29.97
CA ALA A 86 -27.97 21.50 -30.29
C ALA A 86 -27.67 22.34 -29.02
N GLN A 87 -28.66 22.52 -28.14
CA GLN A 87 -28.47 23.23 -26.87
C GLN A 87 -27.42 22.54 -25.99
N VAL A 88 -27.48 21.21 -25.87
CA VAL A 88 -26.48 20.41 -25.11
C VAL A 88 -25.09 20.56 -25.75
N ALA A 89 -24.98 20.48 -27.07
CA ALA A 89 -23.70 20.59 -27.77
C ALA A 89 -23.04 21.96 -27.63
N SER A 90 -23.82 23.04 -27.45
CA SER A 90 -23.30 24.40 -27.28
C SER A 90 -22.71 24.69 -25.90
N LYS A 91 -22.94 23.83 -24.89
CA LYS A 91 -22.41 24.02 -23.54
C LYS A 91 -20.90 23.77 -23.48
N VAL A 92 -20.19 24.66 -22.79
CA VAL A 92 -18.77 24.42 -22.44
C VAL A 92 -18.71 23.40 -21.31
N ALA A 93 -18.13 22.24 -21.57
CA ALA A 93 -18.10 21.13 -20.64
C ALA A 93 -16.69 20.77 -20.19
N THR A 94 -16.60 20.12 -19.01
CA THR A 94 -15.35 19.52 -18.52
C THR A 94 -14.74 18.56 -19.54
N SER A 95 -13.44 18.68 -19.79
CA SER A 95 -12.76 17.89 -20.82
C SER A 95 -11.82 16.82 -20.23
N PRO A 96 -11.64 15.68 -20.91
CA PRO A 96 -10.63 14.70 -20.52
C PRO A 96 -9.20 15.24 -20.53
N GLY A 97 -8.91 16.24 -21.37
CA GLY A 97 -7.60 16.88 -21.43
C GLY A 97 -7.25 17.66 -20.16
N ALA A 98 -8.22 18.39 -19.60
CA ALA A 98 -8.04 19.07 -18.32
C ALA A 98 -7.76 18.09 -17.17
N ALA A 99 -8.49 16.96 -17.12
CA ALA A 99 -8.26 15.91 -16.14
C ALA A 99 -6.84 15.32 -16.24
N ARG A 100 -6.33 15.11 -17.45
CA ARG A 100 -4.97 14.61 -17.70
C ARG A 100 -3.90 15.62 -17.25
N ALA A 101 -4.11 16.90 -17.51
CA ALA A 101 -3.20 17.96 -17.07
C ALA A 101 -3.12 18.05 -15.54
N LEU A 102 -4.27 17.91 -14.85
CA LEU A 102 -4.34 17.88 -13.39
C LEU A 102 -3.60 16.65 -12.82
N ALA A 103 -3.77 15.47 -13.42
CA ALA A 103 -3.07 14.25 -13.00
C ALA A 103 -1.54 14.41 -13.12
N MET A 104 -1.06 14.94 -14.24
CA MET A 104 0.37 15.22 -14.42
C MET A 104 0.92 16.24 -13.40
N ARG A 105 0.13 17.26 -13.05
CA ARG A 105 0.52 18.22 -12.01
C ARG A 105 0.59 17.58 -10.62
N ALA A 106 -0.38 16.74 -10.30
CA ALA A 106 -0.41 16.00 -9.04
C ALA A 106 0.81 15.07 -8.89
N ASP A 107 1.15 14.34 -9.95
CA ASP A 107 2.31 13.46 -9.99
C ASP A 107 3.62 14.24 -9.80
N LEU A 108 3.76 15.38 -10.49
CA LEU A 108 4.95 16.24 -10.37
C LEU A 108 5.09 16.88 -8.98
N ALA A 109 3.97 17.22 -8.34
CA ALA A 109 3.95 17.80 -7.01
C ALA A 109 4.01 16.76 -5.89
N CYS A 110 3.88 15.46 -6.21
CA CYS A 110 3.65 14.39 -5.23
C CYS A 110 2.45 14.68 -4.30
N ASP A 111 1.39 15.25 -4.86
CA ASP A 111 0.20 15.68 -4.14
C ASP A 111 -0.93 14.65 -4.35
N ASP A 112 -1.10 13.78 -3.36
CA ASP A 112 -2.12 12.73 -3.40
C ASP A 112 -3.56 13.32 -3.42
N ASN A 113 -3.81 14.48 -2.80
CA ASN A 113 -5.12 15.14 -2.85
C ASN A 113 -5.41 15.69 -4.25
N ALA A 114 -4.43 16.29 -4.91
CA ALA A 114 -4.57 16.73 -6.29
C ALA A 114 -4.78 15.53 -7.24
N ALA A 115 -4.21 14.36 -6.94
CA ALA A 115 -4.46 13.13 -7.69
C ALA A 115 -5.92 12.66 -7.55
N VAL A 116 -6.52 12.75 -6.36
CA VAL A 116 -7.96 12.47 -6.13
C VAL A 116 -8.82 13.40 -6.99
N GLU A 117 -8.56 14.70 -6.95
CA GLU A 117 -9.31 15.70 -7.74
C GLU A 117 -9.14 15.46 -9.25
N ALA A 118 -7.97 15.06 -9.72
CA ALA A 118 -7.76 14.71 -11.13
C ALA A 118 -8.66 13.53 -11.57
N GLN A 119 -8.82 12.50 -10.74
CA GLN A 119 -9.73 11.38 -11.03
C GLN A 119 -11.21 11.81 -10.96
N ARG A 120 -11.58 12.69 -10.02
CA ARG A 120 -12.91 13.27 -9.95
C ARG A 120 -13.24 14.04 -11.25
N TYR A 121 -12.35 14.92 -11.70
CA TYR A 121 -12.50 15.61 -12.99
C TYR A 121 -12.60 14.65 -14.17
N ARG A 122 -11.80 13.57 -14.16
CA ARG A 122 -11.86 12.53 -15.18
C ARG A 122 -13.24 11.85 -15.21
N PHE A 123 -13.82 11.56 -14.05
CA PHE A 123 -15.17 11.00 -13.96
C PHE A 123 -16.21 11.99 -14.48
N LEU A 124 -16.21 13.23 -14.01
CA LEU A 124 -17.14 14.28 -14.45
C LEU A 124 -17.03 14.56 -15.95
N ALA A 125 -15.81 14.45 -16.50
CA ALA A 125 -15.57 14.59 -17.93
C ALA A 125 -16.01 13.38 -18.76
N THR A 126 -15.92 12.15 -18.24
CA THR A 126 -16.08 10.92 -19.03
C THR A 126 -17.23 10.03 -18.60
N GLY A 127 -17.62 10.07 -17.33
CA GLY A 127 -18.55 9.13 -16.71
C GLY A 127 -18.00 7.70 -16.63
N ARG A 128 -16.67 7.51 -16.67
CA ARG A 128 -16.05 6.19 -16.69
C ARG A 128 -15.90 5.63 -15.28
N PHE A 129 -16.35 4.40 -15.09
CA PHE A 129 -16.28 3.70 -13.79
C PHE A 129 -14.85 3.51 -13.29
N ASP A 130 -13.87 3.28 -14.18
CA ASP A 130 -12.47 3.14 -13.79
C ASP A 130 -11.88 4.40 -13.13
N ALA A 131 -12.40 5.58 -13.48
CA ALA A 131 -12.02 6.82 -12.79
C ALA A 131 -12.51 6.85 -11.32
N LEU A 132 -13.72 6.32 -11.05
CA LEU A 132 -14.23 6.20 -9.68
C LEU A 132 -13.41 5.20 -8.85
N VAL A 133 -13.07 4.05 -9.43
CA VAL A 133 -12.20 3.06 -8.77
C VAL A 133 -10.83 3.65 -8.44
N ALA A 134 -10.22 4.36 -9.40
CA ALA A 134 -8.95 5.03 -9.20
C ALA A 134 -9.03 6.13 -8.12
N MET A 135 -10.15 6.85 -8.05
CA MET A 135 -10.40 7.88 -7.04
C MET A 135 -10.40 7.29 -5.63
N VAL A 136 -11.05 6.14 -5.41
CA VAL A 136 -11.04 5.44 -4.11
C VAL A 136 -9.61 5.06 -3.71
N THR A 137 -8.82 4.51 -4.63
CA THR A 137 -7.43 4.11 -4.37
C THR A 137 -6.54 5.32 -4.03
N GLN A 138 -6.74 6.45 -4.70
CA GLN A 138 -5.98 7.67 -4.40
C GLN A 138 -6.42 8.31 -3.08
N ASP A 139 -7.72 8.29 -2.77
CA ASP A 139 -8.24 8.85 -1.51
C ASP A 139 -7.76 8.04 -0.29
N GLU A 140 -7.62 6.71 -0.43
CA GLU A 140 -7.02 5.87 0.59
C GLU A 140 -5.56 6.29 0.90
N LYS A 141 -4.79 6.58 -0.15
CA LYS A 141 -3.40 7.07 0.01
C LYS A 141 -3.33 8.47 0.60
N ALA A 142 -4.23 9.36 0.19
CA ALA A 142 -4.24 10.75 0.60
C ALA A 142 -4.77 10.97 2.02
N LYS A 143 -5.87 10.30 2.38
CA LYS A 143 -6.67 10.59 3.58
C LYS A 143 -6.92 9.37 4.47
N GLY A 144 -6.46 8.19 4.03
CA GLY A 144 -6.65 6.94 4.77
C GLY A 144 -7.96 6.21 4.47
N TRP A 145 -8.10 5.04 5.07
CA TRP A 145 -9.16 4.08 4.75
C TRP A 145 -10.60 4.58 4.99
N ARG A 146 -10.84 5.44 5.99
CA ARG A 146 -12.20 5.95 6.29
C ARG A 146 -12.74 6.83 5.19
N ALA A 147 -11.92 7.76 4.69
CA ALA A 147 -12.31 8.61 3.58
C ALA A 147 -12.55 7.78 2.31
N ALA A 148 -11.64 6.85 2.02
CA ALA A 148 -11.77 5.92 0.91
C ALA A 148 -13.03 5.04 1.02
N LEU A 149 -13.40 4.60 2.23
CA LEU A 149 -14.60 3.81 2.48
C LEU A 149 -15.88 4.59 2.16
N ALA A 150 -15.98 5.83 2.61
CA ALA A 150 -17.13 6.69 2.31
C ALA A 150 -17.28 6.90 0.78
N LEU A 151 -16.17 7.05 0.07
CA LEU A 151 -16.15 7.15 -1.37
C LEU A 151 -16.50 5.82 -2.07
N ALA A 152 -15.97 4.70 -1.57
CA ALA A 152 -16.28 3.36 -2.08
C ALA A 152 -17.78 3.03 -1.93
N ALA A 153 -18.41 3.46 -0.83
CA ALA A 153 -19.85 3.33 -0.65
C ALA A 153 -20.63 4.09 -1.73
N LYS A 154 -20.24 5.31 -2.08
CA LYS A 154 -20.84 6.08 -3.19
C LYS A 154 -20.68 5.36 -4.53
N VAL A 155 -19.49 4.82 -4.80
CA VAL A 155 -19.22 4.04 -6.02
C VAL A 155 -20.11 2.82 -6.09
N PHE A 156 -20.33 2.14 -4.95
CA PHE A 156 -21.19 0.97 -4.89
C PHE A 156 -22.67 1.33 -5.08
N ILE A 157 -23.15 2.42 -4.50
CA ILE A 157 -24.51 2.95 -4.74
C ILE A 157 -24.72 3.24 -6.23
N LEU A 158 -23.74 3.84 -6.91
CA LEU A 158 -23.84 4.13 -8.34
C LEU A 158 -23.81 2.89 -9.23
N SER A 159 -23.24 1.79 -8.76
CA SER A 159 -23.07 0.56 -9.53
C SER A 159 -23.36 -0.69 -8.68
N PRO A 160 -24.60 -0.87 -8.21
CA PRO A 160 -24.95 -1.89 -7.20
C PRO A 160 -24.75 -3.33 -7.70
N HIS A 161 -24.80 -3.56 -9.00
CA HIS A 161 -24.57 -4.87 -9.62
C HIS A 161 -23.13 -5.10 -10.10
N ASP A 162 -22.23 -4.10 -9.97
CA ASP A 162 -20.83 -4.31 -10.31
C ASP A 162 -20.06 -4.89 -9.11
N PRO A 163 -19.51 -6.11 -9.23
CA PRO A 163 -18.80 -6.76 -8.14
C PRO A 163 -17.48 -6.06 -7.78
N ILE A 164 -16.91 -5.20 -8.65
CA ILE A 164 -15.75 -4.38 -8.29
C ILE A 164 -16.17 -3.32 -7.26
N ALA A 165 -17.33 -2.67 -7.48
CA ALA A 165 -17.85 -1.66 -6.55
C ALA A 165 -18.08 -2.24 -5.14
N ALA A 166 -18.77 -3.40 -5.07
CA ALA A 166 -18.97 -4.12 -3.81
C ALA A 166 -17.61 -4.54 -3.20
N GLY A 167 -16.70 -5.05 -4.03
CA GLY A 167 -15.39 -5.50 -3.62
C GLY A 167 -14.53 -4.41 -2.98
N LEU A 168 -14.63 -3.14 -3.42
CA LEU A 168 -13.93 -2.00 -2.82
C LEU A 168 -14.33 -1.79 -1.35
N VAL A 169 -15.63 -1.79 -1.06
CA VAL A 169 -16.15 -1.63 0.32
C VAL A 169 -15.69 -2.78 1.20
N LEU A 170 -15.88 -4.01 0.74
CA LEU A 170 -15.52 -5.21 1.49
C LEU A 170 -14.01 -5.32 1.74
N GLN A 171 -13.19 -4.96 0.73
CA GLN A 171 -11.73 -4.95 0.85
C GLN A 171 -11.25 -3.94 1.89
N LEU A 172 -11.75 -2.71 1.85
CA LEU A 172 -11.38 -1.66 2.80
C LEU A 172 -11.75 -2.05 4.24
N LEU A 173 -12.95 -2.59 4.45
CA LEU A 173 -13.40 -3.05 5.77
C LEU A 173 -12.54 -4.21 6.30
N HIS A 174 -12.21 -5.18 5.44
CA HIS A 174 -11.35 -6.29 5.80
C HIS A 174 -9.92 -5.81 6.13
N GLN A 175 -9.32 -4.96 5.30
CA GLN A 175 -7.98 -4.42 5.52
C GLN A 175 -7.89 -3.55 6.78
N ALA A 176 -8.94 -2.79 7.07
CA ALA A 176 -9.04 -1.97 8.27
C ALA A 176 -9.48 -2.76 9.52
N GLN A 177 -9.66 -4.09 9.42
CA GLN A 177 -10.09 -4.97 10.52
C GLN A 177 -11.42 -4.54 11.17
N GLN A 178 -12.35 -3.97 10.38
CA GLN A 178 -13.65 -3.49 10.86
C GLN A 178 -14.69 -4.63 10.89
N THR A 179 -14.57 -5.50 11.89
CA THR A 179 -15.35 -6.76 12.00
C THR A 179 -16.85 -6.53 11.96
N GLU A 180 -17.36 -5.60 12.79
CA GLU A 180 -18.79 -5.35 12.89
C GLU A 180 -19.36 -4.69 11.62
N TRP A 181 -18.61 -3.77 11.03
CA TRP A 181 -19.03 -3.12 9.78
C TRP A 181 -19.01 -4.09 8.60
N LEU A 182 -17.98 -4.95 8.55
CA LEU A 182 -17.92 -6.01 7.54
C LEU A 182 -19.10 -6.97 7.66
N ARG A 183 -19.46 -7.39 8.90
CA ARG A 183 -20.63 -8.22 9.16
C ARG A 183 -21.91 -7.57 8.65
N SER A 184 -22.17 -6.31 9.03
CA SER A 184 -23.38 -5.58 8.62
C SER A 184 -23.51 -5.46 7.09
N VAL A 185 -22.39 -5.20 6.39
CA VAL A 185 -22.40 -5.14 4.92
C VAL A 185 -22.67 -6.52 4.30
N LEU A 186 -22.06 -7.59 4.84
CA LEU A 186 -22.32 -8.96 4.35
C LEU A 186 -23.78 -9.40 4.56
N GLU A 187 -24.38 -9.05 5.70
CA GLU A 187 -25.80 -9.29 5.98
C GLU A 187 -26.68 -8.55 4.95
N LEU A 188 -26.42 -7.25 4.71
CA LEU A 188 -27.13 -6.45 3.71
C LEU A 188 -27.05 -7.07 2.31
N LEU A 189 -25.87 -7.51 1.89
CA LEU A 189 -25.67 -8.16 0.58
C LEU A 189 -26.41 -9.49 0.50
N THR A 190 -26.41 -10.26 1.58
CA THR A 190 -27.09 -11.57 1.66
C THR A 190 -28.60 -11.40 1.58
N GLU A 191 -29.20 -10.51 2.38
CA GLU A 191 -30.64 -10.23 2.40
C GLU A 191 -31.14 -9.76 1.02
N ASN A 192 -30.32 -8.98 0.30
CA ASN A 192 -30.67 -8.49 -1.04
C ASN A 192 -30.17 -9.42 -2.18
N ASN A 193 -29.57 -10.57 -1.84
CA ASN A 193 -28.99 -11.54 -2.80
C ASN A 193 -28.08 -10.86 -3.84
N LEU A 194 -27.21 -9.95 -3.35
CA LEU A 194 -26.21 -9.27 -4.14
C LEU A 194 -24.84 -9.95 -3.97
N HIS A 195 -24.13 -10.13 -5.05
CA HIS A 195 -22.73 -10.61 -5.11
C HIS A 195 -22.41 -11.86 -4.24
N PRO A 196 -23.16 -12.99 -4.35
CA PRO A 196 -22.99 -14.14 -3.46
C PRO A 196 -21.56 -14.71 -3.43
N TYR A 197 -20.79 -14.60 -4.53
CA TYR A 197 -19.39 -15.02 -4.58
C TYR A 197 -18.52 -14.17 -3.64
N LEU A 198 -18.71 -12.85 -3.62
CA LEU A 198 -17.98 -11.95 -2.71
C LEU A 198 -18.46 -12.15 -1.27
N VAL A 199 -19.76 -12.37 -1.05
CA VAL A 199 -20.29 -12.64 0.28
C VAL A 199 -19.58 -13.86 0.89
N ILE A 200 -19.50 -14.98 0.19
CA ILE A 200 -18.80 -16.18 0.69
C ILE A 200 -17.30 -15.90 0.92
N ALA A 201 -16.64 -15.21 -0.03
CA ALA A 201 -15.21 -14.90 0.09
C ALA A 201 -14.90 -14.04 1.32
N TYR A 202 -15.67 -13.00 1.58
CA TYR A 202 -15.46 -12.11 2.73
C TYR A 202 -16.06 -12.64 4.03
N SER A 203 -17.03 -13.57 3.99
CA SER A 203 -17.44 -14.34 5.16
C SER A 203 -16.32 -15.24 5.67
N ALA A 204 -15.51 -15.82 4.78
CA ALA A 204 -14.31 -16.54 5.20
C ALA A 204 -13.31 -15.61 5.91
N ALA A 205 -13.13 -14.39 5.39
CA ALA A 205 -12.29 -13.38 6.04
C ALA A 205 -12.85 -13.00 7.42
N LEU A 206 -14.16 -12.75 7.52
CA LEU A 206 -14.82 -12.42 8.78
C LEU A 206 -14.67 -13.55 9.82
N ASN A 207 -14.84 -14.81 9.43
CA ASN A 207 -14.63 -15.95 10.33
C ASN A 207 -13.22 -15.96 10.91
N LEU A 208 -12.20 -15.72 10.07
CA LEU A 208 -10.82 -15.66 10.56
C LEU A 208 -10.56 -14.46 11.48
N MET A 209 -11.14 -13.29 11.17
CA MET A 209 -11.08 -12.10 12.03
C MET A 209 -11.72 -12.34 13.40
N LEU A 210 -12.76 -13.17 13.46
CA LEU A 210 -13.42 -13.61 14.69
C LEU A 210 -12.67 -14.74 15.43
N GLY A 211 -11.56 -15.21 14.91
CA GLY A 211 -10.75 -16.29 15.47
C GLY A 211 -11.24 -17.71 15.12
N ASP A 212 -12.28 -17.86 14.30
CA ASP A 212 -12.79 -19.16 13.86
C ASP A 212 -12.11 -19.62 12.55
N ALA A 213 -10.89 -20.12 12.72
CA ALA A 213 -10.11 -20.65 11.59
C ALA A 213 -10.79 -21.88 10.94
N THR A 214 -11.53 -22.68 11.71
CA THR A 214 -12.24 -23.86 11.21
C THR A 214 -13.39 -23.47 10.28
N ALA A 215 -14.21 -22.52 10.70
CA ALA A 215 -15.28 -21.94 9.87
C ALA A 215 -14.70 -21.25 8.62
N CYS A 216 -13.57 -20.54 8.75
CA CYS A 216 -12.89 -19.96 7.61
C CYS A 216 -12.53 -21.01 6.55
N ILE A 217 -11.88 -22.12 6.95
CA ILE A 217 -11.52 -23.21 6.04
C ILE A 217 -12.76 -23.84 5.39
N ALA A 218 -13.83 -24.06 6.15
CA ALA A 218 -15.08 -24.60 5.64
C ALA A 218 -15.73 -23.68 4.59
N THR A 219 -15.76 -22.36 4.86
CA THR A 219 -16.29 -21.34 3.95
C THR A 219 -15.44 -21.23 2.67
N LEU A 220 -14.12 -21.34 2.78
CA LEU A 220 -13.23 -21.36 1.61
C LEU A 220 -13.45 -22.59 0.71
N ARG A 221 -13.82 -23.74 1.28
CA ARG A 221 -14.22 -24.92 0.47
C ARG A 221 -15.52 -24.67 -0.31
N GLN A 222 -16.48 -23.94 0.29
CA GLN A 222 -17.69 -23.52 -0.43
C GLN A 222 -17.33 -22.59 -1.59
N LEU A 223 -16.43 -21.62 -1.35
CA LEU A 223 -15.94 -20.71 -2.39
C LEU A 223 -15.29 -21.44 -3.57
N ASP A 224 -14.48 -22.49 -3.29
CA ASP A 224 -13.83 -23.31 -4.33
C ASP A 224 -14.85 -24.04 -5.24
N ALA A 225 -16.04 -24.38 -4.71
CA ALA A 225 -17.10 -25.02 -5.47
C ALA A 225 -17.93 -24.04 -6.31
N MET A 226 -17.79 -22.73 -6.10
CA MET A 226 -18.54 -21.72 -6.82
C MET A 226 -17.87 -21.33 -8.13
N ARG A 227 -18.68 -20.95 -9.13
CA ARG A 227 -18.17 -20.28 -10.33
C ARG A 227 -18.03 -18.77 -10.05
N PRO A 228 -16.88 -18.17 -10.33
CA PRO A 228 -16.72 -16.73 -10.20
C PRO A 228 -17.61 -16.00 -11.22
N PRO A 229 -18.17 -14.84 -10.87
CA PRO A 229 -19.06 -14.07 -11.76
C PRO A 229 -18.31 -13.54 -13.00
N ARG A 230 -17.03 -13.23 -12.85
CA ARG A 230 -16.13 -12.73 -13.89
C ARG A 230 -14.69 -13.11 -13.55
N MET A 231 -13.84 -13.25 -14.57
CA MET A 231 -12.43 -13.63 -14.37
C MET A 231 -11.60 -12.56 -13.63
N ASP A 232 -11.91 -11.28 -13.80
CA ASP A 232 -11.24 -10.20 -13.07
C ASP A 232 -11.59 -10.22 -11.57
N ILE A 233 -12.81 -10.64 -11.21
CA ILE A 233 -13.21 -10.86 -9.81
C ILE A 233 -12.49 -12.07 -9.22
N PHE A 234 -12.40 -13.16 -10.00
CA PHE A 234 -11.63 -14.33 -9.59
C PHE A 234 -10.17 -13.95 -9.31
N ALA A 235 -9.53 -13.21 -10.22
CA ALA A 235 -8.15 -12.78 -10.08
C ALA A 235 -7.92 -11.88 -8.84
N ARG A 236 -8.92 -11.12 -8.40
CA ARG A 236 -8.85 -10.31 -7.17
C ARG A 236 -9.08 -11.14 -5.89
N VAL A 237 -10.04 -12.05 -5.92
CA VAL A 237 -10.45 -12.84 -4.74
C VAL A 237 -9.49 -13.99 -4.47
N LYS A 238 -8.95 -14.64 -5.49
CA LYS A 238 -8.09 -15.82 -5.36
C LYS A 238 -6.85 -15.61 -4.48
N PRO A 239 -6.07 -14.53 -4.63
CA PRO A 239 -4.93 -14.28 -3.72
C PRO A 239 -5.36 -14.10 -2.27
N MET A 240 -6.47 -13.39 -2.01
CA MET A 240 -7.02 -13.23 -0.67
C MET A 240 -7.45 -14.59 -0.08
N ALA A 241 -8.19 -15.39 -0.84
CA ALA A 241 -8.65 -16.71 -0.40
C ALA A 241 -7.47 -17.65 -0.07
N LEU A 242 -6.41 -17.63 -0.87
CA LEU A 242 -5.19 -18.42 -0.61
C LEU A 242 -4.47 -17.95 0.66
N ARG A 243 -4.40 -16.63 0.89
CA ARG A 243 -3.85 -16.06 2.11
C ARG A 243 -4.66 -16.47 3.33
N LEU A 244 -5.98 -16.27 3.31
CA LEU A 244 -6.87 -16.66 4.41
C LEU A 244 -6.76 -18.16 4.73
N ARG A 245 -6.66 -18.99 3.70
CA ARG A 245 -6.42 -20.44 3.85
C ARG A 245 -5.11 -20.73 4.55
N ALA A 246 -4.03 -20.08 4.13
CA ALA A 246 -2.72 -20.28 4.74
C ALA A 246 -2.74 -19.87 6.22
N GLU A 247 -3.28 -18.70 6.53
CA GLU A 247 -3.38 -18.18 7.90
C GLU A 247 -4.30 -19.06 8.78
N ALA A 248 -5.44 -19.50 8.29
CA ALA A 248 -6.34 -20.39 9.01
C ALA A 248 -5.69 -21.79 9.27
N LEU A 249 -4.92 -22.31 8.31
CA LEU A 249 -4.14 -23.53 8.48
C LEU A 249 -3.02 -23.38 9.51
N GLU A 250 -2.41 -22.21 9.62
CA GLU A 250 -1.44 -21.89 10.68
C GLU A 250 -2.09 -21.93 12.07
N VAL A 251 -3.24 -21.25 12.21
CA VAL A 251 -4.00 -21.22 13.48
C VAL A 251 -4.38 -22.64 13.92
N THR A 252 -4.71 -23.51 12.97
CA THR A 252 -5.06 -24.92 13.24
C THR A 252 -3.86 -25.86 13.30
N GLY A 253 -2.61 -25.34 13.30
CA GLY A 253 -1.38 -26.14 13.44
C GLY A 253 -0.97 -26.95 12.20
N GLN A 254 -1.61 -26.72 11.06
CA GLN A 254 -1.39 -27.47 9.81
C GLN A 254 -0.30 -26.81 8.93
N TYR A 255 0.89 -26.59 9.49
CA TYR A 255 1.95 -25.75 8.91
C TYR A 255 2.47 -26.20 7.54
N LYS A 256 2.54 -27.53 7.26
CA LYS A 256 2.93 -28.01 5.91
C LYS A 256 1.90 -27.64 4.85
N GLN A 257 0.61 -27.73 5.18
CA GLN A 257 -0.47 -27.34 4.27
C GLN A 257 -0.51 -25.81 4.11
N ALA A 258 -0.29 -25.07 5.21
CA ALA A 258 -0.16 -23.62 5.19
C ALA A 258 0.96 -23.16 4.23
N TYR A 259 2.12 -23.82 4.30
CA TYR A 259 3.23 -23.57 3.37
C TYR A 259 2.81 -23.80 1.92
N GLY A 260 2.12 -24.89 1.61
CA GLY A 260 1.58 -25.16 0.27
C GLY A 260 0.62 -24.08 -0.21
N ALA A 261 -0.22 -23.53 0.69
CA ALA A 261 -1.11 -22.43 0.36
C ALA A 261 -0.34 -21.12 0.09
N TYR A 262 0.71 -20.82 0.88
CA TYR A 262 1.61 -19.69 0.59
C TYR A 262 2.35 -19.84 -0.75
N VAL A 263 2.87 -21.02 -1.05
CA VAL A 263 3.49 -21.30 -2.37
C VAL A 263 2.50 -21.07 -3.51
N SER A 264 1.24 -21.49 -3.34
CA SER A 264 0.19 -21.25 -4.33
C SER A 264 -0.11 -19.75 -4.46
N LEU A 265 -0.18 -19.02 -3.35
CA LEU A 265 -0.34 -17.56 -3.33
C LEU A 265 0.78 -16.87 -4.12
N LYS A 266 2.03 -17.29 -3.93
CA LYS A 266 3.19 -16.72 -4.63
C LYS A 266 3.16 -16.93 -6.14
N ARG A 267 2.51 -17.99 -6.62
CA ARG A 267 2.31 -18.23 -8.06
C ARG A 267 1.28 -17.30 -8.69
N GLU A 268 0.33 -16.81 -7.89
CA GLU A 268 -0.70 -15.85 -8.34
C GLU A 268 -0.21 -14.39 -8.30
N GLU A 269 0.91 -14.10 -7.62
CA GLU A 269 1.44 -12.74 -7.56
C GLU A 269 1.91 -12.30 -8.96
N PRO A 270 1.48 -11.10 -9.42
CA PRO A 270 2.06 -10.51 -10.62
C PRO A 270 3.52 -10.22 -10.37
N GLY A 271 4.38 -10.39 -11.35
CA GLY A 271 5.79 -10.07 -11.20
C GLY A 271 6.64 -10.66 -12.32
N HIS A 272 7.86 -10.13 -12.42
CA HIS A 272 8.87 -10.67 -13.30
C HIS A 272 9.55 -11.86 -12.61
N THR A 273 10.10 -12.77 -13.40
CA THR A 273 10.98 -13.84 -12.92
C THR A 273 12.41 -13.30 -12.75
N ALA A 274 12.57 -12.11 -12.13
CA ALA A 274 13.89 -11.54 -11.89
C ALA A 274 14.70 -12.48 -11.01
N GLN A 275 15.92 -12.76 -11.40
CA GLN A 275 16.86 -13.57 -10.63
C GLN A 275 17.63 -12.69 -9.64
N LEU A 276 18.19 -13.28 -8.60
CA LEU A 276 19.03 -12.57 -7.64
C LEU A 276 20.21 -11.88 -8.32
N GLU A 277 20.73 -12.49 -9.38
CA GLU A 277 21.82 -11.98 -10.21
C GLU A 277 21.51 -10.61 -10.82
N ASP A 278 20.23 -10.35 -11.17
CA ASP A 278 19.80 -9.06 -11.72
C ASP A 278 19.85 -7.98 -10.64
N PHE A 279 19.36 -8.32 -9.43
CA PHE A 279 19.44 -7.42 -8.28
C PHE A 279 20.90 -7.18 -7.86
N SER A 280 21.68 -8.25 -7.69
CA SER A 280 23.07 -8.15 -7.27
C SER A 280 23.90 -7.36 -8.28
N ARG A 281 23.66 -7.50 -9.59
CA ARG A 281 24.34 -6.73 -10.64
C ARG A 281 24.11 -5.22 -10.46
N VAL A 282 22.89 -4.80 -10.16
CA VAL A 282 22.57 -3.37 -9.91
C VAL A 282 23.33 -2.86 -8.69
N ILE A 283 23.28 -3.61 -7.58
CA ILE A 283 23.94 -3.23 -6.32
C ILE A 283 25.46 -3.17 -6.49
N LEU A 284 26.06 -4.21 -7.10
CA LEU A 284 27.52 -4.28 -7.30
C LEU A 284 28.00 -3.22 -8.31
N ALA A 285 27.22 -2.90 -9.34
CA ALA A 285 27.53 -1.81 -10.25
C ALA A 285 27.53 -0.44 -9.53
N ALA A 286 26.59 -0.20 -8.63
CA ALA A 286 26.61 1.00 -7.78
C ALA A 286 27.83 1.00 -6.84
N ALA A 287 28.13 -0.14 -6.21
CA ALA A 287 29.30 -0.30 -5.34
C ALA A 287 30.64 -0.14 -6.10
N ALA A 288 30.70 -0.45 -7.38
CA ALA A 288 31.91 -0.30 -8.20
C ALA A 288 32.14 1.14 -8.73
N ARG A 289 31.19 2.07 -8.53
CA ARG A 289 31.37 3.47 -8.96
C ARG A 289 32.60 4.09 -8.32
N ASN A 290 33.35 4.85 -9.11
CA ASN A 290 34.47 5.64 -8.59
C ASN A 290 33.88 6.84 -7.81
N VAL A 291 33.89 6.76 -6.49
CA VAL A 291 33.51 7.86 -5.59
C VAL A 291 34.77 8.47 -5.04
N PRO A 292 35.10 9.75 -5.34
CA PRO A 292 36.25 10.43 -4.78
C PRO A 292 36.09 10.62 -3.27
N GLU A 293 37.14 11.04 -2.59
CA GLU A 293 37.05 11.48 -1.21
C GLU A 293 36.16 12.74 -1.15
N LEU A 294 35.08 12.63 -0.41
CA LEU A 294 34.07 13.69 -0.32
C LEU A 294 34.19 14.44 1.02
N PRO A 295 33.95 15.76 1.05
CA PRO A 295 33.90 16.49 2.30
C PRO A 295 32.78 15.97 3.21
N PRO A 296 32.87 16.21 4.53
CA PRO A 296 31.83 15.88 5.49
C PRO A 296 30.46 16.34 5.02
N ASP A 297 29.45 15.54 5.34
CA ASP A 297 28.06 15.86 5.00
C ASP A 297 27.52 16.91 5.96
N PRO A 298 27.09 18.10 5.49
CA PRO A 298 26.54 19.14 6.36
C PRO A 298 25.16 18.76 6.95
N ASN A 299 24.51 17.71 6.45
CA ASN A 299 23.20 17.25 6.91
C ASN A 299 23.33 16.14 7.96
N ASP A 300 23.93 16.46 9.11
CA ASP A 300 24.14 15.56 10.24
C ASP A 300 22.82 15.16 10.97
N ASN A 301 21.76 15.90 10.70
CA ASN A 301 20.40 15.65 11.19
C ASN A 301 19.58 14.68 10.33
N HIS A 302 20.14 14.18 9.24
CA HIS A 302 19.54 13.14 8.39
C HIS A 302 20.12 11.77 8.70
N PHE A 303 19.26 10.84 9.10
CA PHE A 303 19.60 9.46 9.44
C PHE A 303 18.99 8.50 8.41
N VAL A 304 19.55 7.31 8.32
CA VAL A 304 18.98 6.22 7.53
C VAL A 304 18.56 5.09 8.46
N MET A 305 17.29 4.68 8.38
CA MET A 305 16.79 3.48 9.06
C MET A 305 16.70 2.36 8.05
N THR A 306 17.42 1.28 8.31
CA THR A 306 17.52 0.13 7.40
C THR A 306 17.56 -1.20 8.15
N GLY A 307 17.75 -2.29 7.43
CA GLY A 307 17.76 -3.66 7.93
C GLY A 307 17.38 -4.61 6.80
N PHE A 308 16.66 -5.66 7.12
CA PHE A 308 15.99 -6.49 6.10
C PHE A 308 14.47 -6.31 6.23
N PRO A 309 13.69 -6.44 5.15
CA PRO A 309 12.23 -6.41 5.25
C PRO A 309 11.74 -7.36 6.35
N ARG A 310 10.79 -6.94 7.17
CA ARG A 310 10.23 -7.70 8.31
C ARG A 310 11.10 -7.76 9.57
N SER A 311 12.19 -7.00 9.66
CA SER A 311 13.03 -6.92 10.87
C SER A 311 12.51 -5.98 11.97
N GLY A 312 11.32 -5.35 11.79
CA GLY A 312 10.72 -4.46 12.78
C GLY A 312 10.89 -2.97 12.51
N THR A 313 11.45 -2.59 11.38
CA THR A 313 11.65 -1.19 10.97
C THR A 313 10.38 -0.37 11.01
N THR A 314 9.22 -0.92 10.60
CA THR A 314 7.94 -0.20 10.61
C THR A 314 7.44 0.10 12.04
N LEU A 315 7.64 -0.81 13.00
CA LEU A 315 7.31 -0.56 14.41
C LEU A 315 8.13 0.61 14.96
N LEU A 316 9.45 0.53 14.77
CA LEU A 316 10.38 1.56 15.23
C LEU A 316 10.11 2.91 14.57
N GLU A 317 9.85 2.89 13.24
CA GLU A 317 9.50 4.10 12.49
C GLU A 317 8.26 4.79 13.05
N ASN A 318 7.16 4.05 13.28
CA ASN A 318 5.91 4.65 13.79
C ASN A 318 6.11 5.24 15.19
N ALA A 319 6.89 4.59 16.05
CA ALA A 319 7.23 5.15 17.35
C ALA A 319 8.02 6.45 17.22
N LEU A 320 9.04 6.50 16.36
CA LEU A 320 9.83 7.71 16.14
C LEU A 320 9.04 8.81 15.44
N ALA A 321 8.17 8.44 14.52
CA ALA A 321 7.30 9.39 13.83
C ALA A 321 6.28 10.07 14.77
N ALA A 322 6.00 9.49 15.93
CA ALA A 322 5.19 10.12 16.98
C ALA A 322 5.91 11.30 17.64
N HIS A 323 7.24 11.31 17.62
CA HIS A 323 8.02 12.37 18.24
C HIS A 323 7.84 13.71 17.51
N PRO A 324 7.59 14.85 18.22
CA PRO A 324 7.29 16.14 17.58
C PRO A 324 8.41 16.69 16.70
N GLU A 325 9.67 16.39 17.02
CA GLU A 325 10.84 16.89 16.31
C GLU A 325 11.38 15.94 15.22
N ILE A 326 10.79 14.75 15.06
CA ILE A 326 11.26 13.75 14.11
C ILE A 326 10.27 13.61 12.95
N GLU A 327 10.75 13.75 11.73
CA GLU A 327 10.05 13.40 10.50
C GLU A 327 10.62 12.09 9.95
N THR A 328 9.75 11.14 9.62
CA THR A 328 10.16 9.89 8.96
C THR A 328 9.66 9.84 7.52
N PHE A 329 10.51 9.42 6.62
CA PHE A 329 10.19 9.23 5.20
C PHE A 329 10.13 7.74 4.91
N GLU A 330 8.90 7.23 4.77
CA GLU A 330 8.65 5.81 4.55
C GLU A 330 8.85 5.43 3.10
N GLU A 331 9.88 4.62 2.83
CA GLU A 331 10.17 3.95 1.55
C GLU A 331 10.09 4.87 0.32
N ILE A 332 10.55 6.10 0.48
CA ILE A 332 10.62 7.06 -0.62
C ILE A 332 11.81 6.72 -1.54
N PRO A 333 11.70 7.01 -2.85
CA PRO A 333 12.76 6.73 -3.81
C PRO A 333 13.87 7.81 -3.82
N SER A 334 14.39 8.18 -2.63
CA SER A 334 15.43 9.22 -2.49
C SER A 334 16.69 8.92 -3.33
N ASN A 335 17.11 7.64 -3.41
CA ASN A 335 18.22 7.25 -4.27
C ASN A 335 17.89 7.32 -5.78
N ALA A 336 16.64 7.16 -6.19
CA ALA A 336 16.32 7.16 -7.62
C ALA A 336 16.64 8.49 -8.29
N SER A 337 16.37 9.62 -7.62
CA SER A 337 16.73 10.96 -8.11
C SER A 337 18.25 11.14 -8.18
N MET A 338 18.96 10.69 -7.14
CA MET A 338 20.42 10.68 -7.10
C MET A 338 21.02 9.81 -8.21
N ASP A 339 20.57 8.56 -8.36
CA ASP A 339 21.07 7.60 -9.35
C ASP A 339 20.84 8.07 -10.77
N LEU A 340 19.65 8.61 -11.08
CA LEU A 340 19.35 9.15 -12.40
C LEU A 340 20.27 10.32 -12.76
N TYR A 341 20.59 11.17 -11.78
CA TYR A 341 21.54 12.25 -11.98
C TYR A 341 22.95 11.71 -12.21
N LEU A 342 23.43 10.77 -11.38
CA LEU A 342 24.75 10.16 -11.52
C LEU A 342 24.93 9.48 -12.88
N GLN A 343 23.93 8.74 -13.35
CA GLN A 343 23.98 8.10 -14.68
C GLN A 343 24.18 9.10 -15.81
N ARG A 344 23.64 10.31 -15.70
CA ARG A 344 23.75 11.37 -16.71
C ARG A 344 25.03 12.19 -16.60
N ALA A 345 25.47 12.46 -15.37
CA ALA A 345 26.56 13.40 -15.10
C ALA A 345 27.96 12.75 -15.06
N LEU A 346 28.06 11.50 -14.56
CA LEU A 346 29.35 10.80 -14.44
C LEU A 346 30.14 10.65 -15.75
N PRO A 347 29.50 10.36 -16.91
CA PRO A 347 30.24 10.23 -18.16
C PRO A 347 31.01 11.49 -18.57
N ALA A 348 30.56 12.66 -18.13
CA ALA A 348 31.23 13.95 -18.44
C ALA A 348 32.27 14.38 -17.39
N ALA A 349 32.31 13.72 -16.22
CA ALA A 349 33.20 14.08 -15.11
C ALA A 349 34.53 13.36 -15.26
N GLN A 350 35.51 14.03 -15.87
CA GLN A 350 36.82 13.44 -16.19
C GLN A 350 37.96 13.83 -15.23
N THR A 351 37.71 14.78 -14.34
CA THR A 351 38.67 15.21 -13.30
C THR A 351 38.13 14.94 -11.92
N GLU A 352 39.02 14.84 -10.92
CA GLU A 352 38.62 14.62 -9.52
C GLU A 352 37.70 15.73 -9.04
N ASP A 353 38.01 17.00 -9.33
CA ASP A 353 37.13 18.14 -8.98
C ASP A 353 35.76 18.04 -9.63
N SER A 354 35.65 17.57 -10.86
CA SER A 354 34.38 17.37 -11.54
C SER A 354 33.60 16.21 -10.94
N LEU A 355 34.25 15.13 -10.52
CA LEU A 355 33.64 14.02 -9.81
C LEU A 355 33.10 14.47 -8.45
N ILE A 356 33.91 15.21 -7.67
CA ILE A 356 33.45 15.76 -6.36
C ILE A 356 32.18 16.59 -6.55
N LYS A 357 32.16 17.53 -7.52
CA LYS A 357 30.98 18.35 -7.81
C LYS A 357 29.75 17.51 -8.15
N VAL A 358 29.92 16.48 -8.99
CA VAL A 358 28.82 15.58 -9.38
C VAL A 358 28.29 14.83 -8.16
N TYR A 359 29.12 14.33 -7.28
CA TYR A 359 28.64 13.62 -6.08
C TYR A 359 28.04 14.56 -5.03
N LEU A 360 28.52 15.79 -4.87
CA LEU A 360 27.88 16.78 -3.99
C LEU A 360 26.48 17.17 -4.49
N GLU A 361 26.34 17.40 -5.79
CA GLU A 361 25.02 17.64 -6.41
C GLU A 361 24.09 16.42 -6.27
N ALA A 362 24.63 15.20 -6.42
CA ALA A 362 23.89 13.97 -6.23
C ALA A 362 23.39 13.81 -4.79
N ARG A 363 24.21 14.14 -3.77
CA ARG A 363 23.80 14.22 -2.37
C ARG A 363 22.66 15.21 -2.17
N GLN A 364 22.76 16.41 -2.76
CA GLN A 364 21.71 17.42 -2.64
C GLN A 364 20.38 16.92 -3.18
N ARG A 365 20.38 16.23 -4.33
CA ARG A 365 19.18 15.64 -4.92
C ARG A 365 18.55 14.56 -4.04
N TYR A 366 19.36 13.78 -3.34
CA TYR A 366 18.89 12.81 -2.35
C TYR A 366 18.12 13.50 -1.24
N TYR A 367 18.64 14.61 -0.69
CA TYR A 367 17.97 15.38 0.37
C TYR A 367 16.75 16.13 -0.13
N ASP A 368 16.82 16.75 -1.29
CA ASP A 368 15.70 17.49 -1.88
C ASP A 368 14.48 16.57 -2.12
N GLU A 369 14.72 15.31 -2.51
CA GLU A 369 13.64 14.34 -2.68
C GLU A 369 12.93 14.02 -1.35
N ALA A 370 13.69 13.90 -0.26
CA ALA A 370 13.15 13.71 1.07
C ALA A 370 12.41 14.97 1.57
N LEU A 371 13.07 16.13 1.50
CA LEU A 371 12.55 17.39 2.04
C LEU A 371 11.31 17.91 1.31
N ARG A 372 11.16 17.62 0.01
CA ARG A 372 9.93 17.95 -0.73
C ARG A 372 8.68 17.27 -0.12
N ARG A 373 8.87 16.19 0.63
CA ARG A 373 7.80 15.40 1.26
C ARG A 373 7.62 15.72 2.74
N LYS A 374 8.38 16.69 3.27
CA LYS A 374 8.27 17.10 4.66
C LYS A 374 6.88 17.66 4.95
N GLN A 375 6.23 17.13 5.98
CA GLN A 375 4.89 17.54 6.43
C GLN A 375 4.90 18.14 7.82
N LYS A 376 5.84 17.75 8.68
CA LYS A 376 5.90 18.17 10.07
C LYS A 376 6.69 19.46 10.23
N LEU A 377 6.02 20.59 10.56
CA LEU A 377 6.63 21.92 10.65
C LEU A 377 7.74 22.03 11.70
N GLY A 378 7.61 21.34 12.84
CA GLY A 378 8.58 21.38 13.93
C GLY A 378 9.74 20.37 13.80
N ALA A 379 9.78 19.57 12.73
CA ALA A 379 10.82 18.56 12.60
C ALA A 379 12.19 19.18 12.34
N ARG A 380 13.16 18.75 13.15
CA ARG A 380 14.59 19.08 13.02
C ARG A 380 15.47 17.86 12.74
N LEU A 381 14.94 16.64 12.95
CA LEU A 381 15.58 15.37 12.67
C LEU A 381 14.80 14.62 11.61
N PHE A 382 15.50 14.02 10.68
CA PHE A 382 14.92 13.37 9.50
C PHE A 382 15.43 11.94 9.37
N ILE A 383 14.51 11.01 9.14
CA ILE A 383 14.84 9.58 9.03
C ILE A 383 14.32 9.04 7.69
N ASP A 384 15.24 8.70 6.77
CA ASP A 384 14.93 7.95 5.55
C ASP A 384 14.83 6.45 5.90
N LYS A 385 13.61 5.90 5.90
CA LYS A 385 13.38 4.48 6.19
C LYS A 385 13.18 3.70 4.91
N LEU A 386 14.17 2.88 4.57
CA LEU A 386 14.08 1.88 3.50
C LEU A 386 14.86 0.62 3.89
N PRO A 387 14.18 -0.50 4.19
CA PRO A 387 14.86 -1.73 4.64
C PRO A 387 15.94 -2.21 3.67
N MET A 388 15.67 -2.24 2.36
CA MET A 388 16.63 -2.72 1.36
C MET A 388 17.82 -1.78 1.09
N ARG A 389 17.89 -0.60 1.75
CA ARG A 389 19.06 0.29 1.71
C ARG A 389 20.33 -0.39 2.25
N SER A 390 20.14 -1.39 3.10
CA SER A 390 21.25 -2.21 3.61
C SER A 390 22.05 -2.92 2.51
N ALA A 391 21.44 -3.28 1.40
CA ALA A 391 22.17 -3.86 0.26
C ALA A 391 23.10 -2.84 -0.45
N GLU A 392 22.84 -1.54 -0.32
CA GLU A 392 23.59 -0.45 -0.96
C GLU A 392 24.74 0.07 -0.07
N ALA A 393 25.05 -0.59 1.04
CA ALA A 393 25.98 -0.13 2.07
C ALA A 393 27.35 0.32 1.51
N ALA A 394 27.95 -0.45 0.62
CA ALA A 394 29.26 -0.16 0.03
C ALA A 394 29.26 1.13 -0.80
N PHE A 395 28.20 1.46 -1.49
CA PHE A 395 28.05 2.72 -2.20
C PHE A 395 27.76 3.88 -1.23
N MET A 396 26.79 3.69 -0.34
CA MET A 396 26.35 4.71 0.61
C MET A 396 27.46 5.16 1.56
N SER A 397 28.31 4.22 2.02
CA SER A 397 29.43 4.55 2.91
C SER A 397 30.46 5.50 2.29
N ARG A 398 30.62 5.49 0.96
CA ARG A 398 31.52 6.38 0.24
C ARG A 398 30.83 7.66 -0.22
N ALA A 399 29.57 7.55 -0.69
CA ALA A 399 28.79 8.72 -1.08
C ALA A 399 28.42 9.60 0.13
N PHE A 400 28.26 9.01 1.31
CA PHE A 400 27.89 9.68 2.56
C PHE A 400 28.75 9.14 3.73
N PRO A 401 30.05 9.53 3.82
CA PRO A 401 30.99 8.91 4.76
C PRO A 401 30.61 9.06 6.23
N ASP A 402 29.93 10.17 6.60
CA ASP A 402 29.55 10.48 7.99
C ASP A 402 28.11 10.08 8.32
N LYS A 403 27.40 9.45 7.37
CA LYS A 403 25.99 9.08 7.56
C LYS A 403 25.83 8.14 8.74
N ARG A 404 24.86 8.46 9.59
CA ARG A 404 24.46 7.62 10.73
C ARG A 404 23.25 6.76 10.40
N TYR A 405 23.29 5.51 10.88
CA TYR A 405 22.31 4.48 10.55
C TYR A 405 21.66 3.89 11.81
N ILE A 406 20.36 3.60 11.71
CA ILE A 406 19.66 2.71 12.63
C ILE A 406 19.43 1.41 11.88
N PHE A 407 20.04 0.32 12.33
CA PHE A 407 19.95 -0.98 11.67
C PHE A 407 19.13 -1.96 12.53
N SER A 408 17.97 -2.37 12.01
CA SER A 408 17.10 -3.32 12.69
C SER A 408 17.54 -4.76 12.46
N ILE A 409 17.79 -5.51 13.55
CA ILE A 409 18.13 -6.93 13.55
C ILE A 409 16.96 -7.72 14.11
N ARG A 410 16.63 -8.83 13.49
CA ARG A 410 15.71 -9.85 14.01
C ARG A 410 16.23 -11.23 13.67
N HIS A 411 15.74 -12.26 14.40
CA HIS A 411 16.14 -13.66 14.15
C HIS A 411 16.02 -14.00 12.65
N PRO A 412 17.11 -14.42 11.98
CA PRO A 412 17.15 -14.64 10.52
C PRO A 412 16.04 -15.56 10.01
N PHE A 413 15.72 -16.62 10.76
CA PHE A 413 14.68 -17.59 10.38
C PHE A 413 13.29 -16.95 10.40
N ASP A 414 12.97 -16.14 11.43
CA ASP A 414 11.68 -15.43 11.49
C ASP A 414 11.55 -14.37 10.40
N VAL A 415 12.64 -13.65 10.11
CA VAL A 415 12.65 -12.60 9.08
C VAL A 415 12.39 -13.19 7.70
N VAL A 416 13.15 -14.22 7.32
CA VAL A 416 13.03 -14.86 6.01
C VAL A 416 11.66 -15.51 5.83
N LEU A 417 11.18 -16.27 6.84
CA LEU A 417 9.85 -16.85 6.82
C LEU A 417 8.75 -15.79 6.70
N SER A 418 8.85 -14.71 7.49
CA SER A 418 7.88 -13.61 7.46
C SER A 418 7.90 -12.87 6.12
N ALA A 419 9.06 -12.69 5.50
CA ALA A 419 9.20 -12.06 4.19
C ALA A 419 8.62 -12.96 3.08
N PHE A 420 8.93 -14.26 3.09
CA PHE A 420 8.35 -15.23 2.16
C PHE A 420 6.81 -15.24 2.22
N LYS A 421 6.21 -15.25 3.41
CA LYS A 421 4.75 -15.26 3.60
C LYS A 421 4.06 -13.96 3.15
N GLN A 422 4.80 -12.87 3.03
CA GLN A 422 4.27 -11.53 2.74
C GLN A 422 4.15 -11.28 1.23
N GLN A 423 3.08 -10.61 0.81
CA GLN A 423 2.95 -10.05 -0.54
C GLN A 423 3.59 -8.66 -0.57
N PHE A 424 4.45 -8.44 -1.55
CA PHE A 424 5.09 -7.15 -1.80
C PHE A 424 4.71 -6.62 -3.19
N SER A 425 4.83 -5.32 -3.37
CA SER A 425 4.77 -4.73 -4.72
C SER A 425 5.94 -5.24 -5.56
N PRO A 426 5.71 -5.69 -6.81
CA PRO A 426 6.73 -6.31 -7.64
C PRO A 426 7.91 -5.36 -7.92
N ASN A 427 9.11 -5.84 -7.66
CA ASN A 427 10.38 -5.27 -8.12
C ASN A 427 11.48 -6.33 -8.04
N ILE A 428 12.66 -6.07 -8.62
CA ILE A 428 13.75 -7.05 -8.74
C ILE A 428 14.22 -7.65 -7.41
N ALA A 429 14.12 -6.91 -6.29
CA ALA A 429 14.46 -7.42 -4.97
C ALA A 429 13.28 -8.22 -4.38
N MET A 430 12.05 -7.69 -4.46
CA MET A 430 10.87 -8.33 -3.86
C MET A 430 10.45 -9.61 -4.60
N ASP A 431 10.80 -9.76 -5.88
CA ASP A 431 10.57 -10.99 -6.64
C ASP A 431 11.30 -12.20 -6.02
N GLN A 432 12.41 -11.98 -5.29
CA GLN A 432 13.11 -13.06 -4.59
C GLN A 432 12.27 -13.69 -3.47
N PHE A 433 11.29 -12.98 -2.92
CA PHE A 433 10.35 -13.52 -1.93
C PHE A 433 9.28 -14.45 -2.50
N ARG A 434 9.30 -14.73 -3.80
CA ARG A 434 8.38 -15.69 -4.43
C ARG A 434 8.71 -17.14 -4.06
N THR A 435 9.95 -17.41 -3.65
CA THR A 435 10.38 -18.71 -3.15
C THR A 435 11.07 -18.56 -1.80
N PHE A 436 11.04 -19.63 -0.99
CA PHE A 436 11.78 -19.66 0.27
C PHE A 436 13.29 -19.56 0.01
N GLU A 437 13.79 -20.30 -0.97
CA GLU A 437 15.20 -20.27 -1.38
C GLU A 437 15.64 -18.86 -1.83
N GLY A 438 14.84 -18.19 -2.67
CA GLY A 438 15.12 -16.80 -3.10
C GLY A 438 15.17 -15.83 -1.93
N ALA A 439 14.27 -15.98 -0.94
CA ALA A 439 14.26 -15.17 0.27
C ALA A 439 15.53 -15.38 1.11
N VAL A 440 16.01 -16.62 1.23
CA VAL A 440 17.28 -16.94 1.91
C VAL A 440 18.47 -16.32 1.19
N LYS A 441 18.56 -16.50 -0.12
CA LYS A 441 19.65 -15.94 -0.94
C LYS A 441 19.70 -14.41 -0.90
N LEU A 442 18.54 -13.76 -0.97
CA LEU A 442 18.46 -12.30 -0.84
C LEU A 442 18.91 -11.84 0.54
N TYR A 443 18.50 -12.56 1.60
CA TYR A 443 18.93 -12.26 2.97
C TYR A 443 20.45 -12.37 3.10
N ASP A 444 21.03 -13.46 2.64
CA ASP A 444 22.46 -13.72 2.72
C ASP A 444 23.27 -12.66 1.94
N PHE A 445 22.85 -12.34 0.73
CA PHE A 445 23.47 -11.29 -0.07
C PHE A 445 23.39 -9.92 0.64
N THR A 446 22.21 -9.54 1.13
CA THR A 446 21.99 -8.22 1.75
C THR A 446 22.80 -8.05 3.03
N MET A 447 22.81 -9.08 3.89
CA MET A 447 23.62 -9.07 5.13
C MET A 447 25.12 -9.08 4.79
N GLY A 448 25.54 -9.81 3.74
CA GLY A 448 26.90 -9.81 3.26
C GLY A 448 27.36 -8.42 2.81
N GLN A 449 26.54 -7.69 2.03
CA GLN A 449 26.85 -6.31 1.62
C GLN A 449 26.98 -5.36 2.81
N TRP A 450 26.08 -5.48 3.79
CA TRP A 450 26.12 -4.62 4.96
C TRP A 450 27.33 -4.89 5.83
N PHE A 451 27.57 -6.13 6.24
CA PHE A 451 28.63 -6.49 7.18
C PHE A 451 30.04 -6.61 6.55
N SER A 452 30.15 -6.51 5.23
CA SER A 452 31.42 -6.21 4.57
C SER A 452 31.81 -4.73 4.65
N THR A 453 30.87 -3.84 4.96
CA THR A 453 31.06 -2.38 5.01
C THR A 453 31.10 -1.87 6.46
N TYR A 454 30.20 -2.34 7.32
CA TYR A 454 30.04 -1.90 8.71
C TYR A 454 30.20 -3.09 9.68
N THR A 455 30.88 -2.87 10.80
CA THR A 455 30.97 -3.88 11.89
C THR A 455 29.87 -3.62 12.94
N LEU A 456 29.70 -4.56 13.88
CA LEU A 456 28.77 -4.39 15.00
C LEU A 456 29.21 -3.28 15.98
N GLU A 457 30.48 -2.89 15.95
CA GLU A 457 31.08 -1.84 16.78
C GLU A 457 31.20 -0.49 16.07
N ASP A 458 30.75 -0.36 14.82
CA ASP A 458 30.83 0.91 14.09
C ASP A 458 29.92 1.95 14.75
N ARG A 459 30.53 3.04 15.23
CA ARG A 459 29.84 4.11 15.96
C ARG A 459 28.82 4.90 15.14
N ARG A 460 28.87 4.76 13.81
CA ARG A 460 27.88 5.37 12.90
C ARG A 460 26.59 4.56 12.84
N VAL A 461 26.57 3.32 13.39
CA VAL A 461 25.45 2.39 13.29
C VAL A 461 24.93 2.05 14.70
N LEU A 462 23.66 2.35 14.94
CA LEU A 462 22.94 1.81 16.11
C LEU A 462 22.19 0.55 15.68
N TYR A 463 22.61 -0.60 16.22
CA TYR A 463 21.93 -1.88 15.99
C TYR A 463 20.78 -2.05 16.99
N VAL A 464 19.55 -2.16 16.47
CA VAL A 464 18.32 -2.33 17.26
C VAL A 464 17.80 -3.74 17.05
N ARG A 465 17.78 -4.55 18.10
CA ARG A 465 17.22 -5.91 18.05
C ARG A 465 15.71 -5.85 18.23
N TYR A 466 14.98 -6.53 17.36
CA TYR A 466 13.52 -6.59 17.41
C TYR A 466 12.99 -7.24 18.69
N ASP A 467 13.64 -8.33 19.13
CA ASP A 467 13.31 -9.01 20.37
C ASP A 467 13.42 -8.07 21.58
N THR A 468 14.51 -7.30 21.69
CA THR A 468 14.69 -6.29 22.74
C THR A 468 13.68 -5.14 22.57
N LEU A 469 13.47 -4.66 21.35
CA LEU A 469 12.50 -3.59 21.07
C LEU A 469 11.09 -3.93 21.57
N VAL A 470 10.62 -5.18 21.42
CA VAL A 470 9.27 -5.55 21.85
C VAL A 470 9.16 -5.91 23.33
N THR A 471 10.24 -6.35 23.98
CA THR A 471 10.26 -6.71 25.40
C THR A 471 10.67 -5.56 26.31
N GLU A 472 11.51 -4.65 25.82
CA GLU A 472 12.08 -3.50 26.52
C GLU A 472 11.86 -2.22 25.69
N PHE A 473 10.59 -1.92 25.37
CA PHE A 473 10.23 -0.92 24.36
C PHE A 473 10.75 0.48 24.72
N GLU A 474 10.40 0.98 25.91
CA GLU A 474 10.82 2.33 26.34
C GLU A 474 12.35 2.45 26.49
N PRO A 475 13.07 1.51 27.18
CA PRO A 475 14.53 1.56 27.24
C PRO A 475 15.19 1.58 25.86
N THR A 476 14.70 0.77 24.92
CA THR A 476 15.22 0.74 23.55
C THR A 476 14.98 2.06 22.82
N LEU A 477 13.79 2.65 22.94
CA LEU A 477 13.50 3.97 22.33
C LEU A 477 14.36 5.08 22.92
N ARG A 478 14.64 5.06 24.23
CA ARG A 478 15.56 6.03 24.85
C ARG A 478 16.96 5.93 24.26
N GLN A 479 17.46 4.73 24.00
CA GLN A 479 18.76 4.54 23.33
C GLN A 479 18.73 5.11 21.89
N VAL A 480 17.65 4.84 21.15
CA VAL A 480 17.49 5.35 19.79
C VAL A 480 17.43 6.90 19.78
N LEU A 481 16.64 7.50 20.67
CA LEU A 481 16.55 8.95 20.77
C LEU A 481 17.88 9.60 21.17
N THR A 482 18.62 8.98 22.12
CA THR A 482 19.97 9.42 22.48
C THR A 482 20.92 9.38 21.27
N PHE A 483 20.89 8.31 20.47
CA PHE A 483 21.69 8.19 19.26
C PHE A 483 21.32 9.26 18.23
N LEU A 484 20.04 9.62 18.12
CA LEU A 484 19.53 10.67 17.22
C LEU A 484 19.86 12.08 17.74
N GLY A 485 20.20 12.25 19.02
CA GLY A 485 20.33 13.55 19.66
C GLY A 485 18.98 14.22 19.95
N ALA A 486 17.95 13.42 20.19
CA ALA A 486 16.61 13.86 20.58
C ALA A 486 16.38 13.64 22.08
N GLU A 487 15.62 14.52 22.72
CA GLU A 487 15.15 14.33 24.08
C GLU A 487 13.96 13.36 24.10
N TRP A 488 13.68 12.80 25.28
CA TRP A 488 12.52 11.93 25.44
C TRP A 488 11.21 12.70 25.31
N HIS A 489 10.27 12.18 24.56
CA HIS A 489 8.91 12.69 24.48
C HIS A 489 7.90 11.53 24.55
N ASN A 490 6.90 11.63 25.45
CA ASN A 490 5.97 10.51 25.72
C ASN A 490 5.14 10.09 24.51
N ALA A 491 4.92 10.95 23.53
CA ALA A 491 4.19 10.63 22.32
C ALA A 491 4.75 9.40 21.56
N VAL A 492 6.03 9.05 21.75
CA VAL A 492 6.62 7.85 21.14
C VAL A 492 5.96 6.54 21.62
N LEU A 493 5.25 6.58 22.75
CA LEU A 493 4.51 5.44 23.30
C LEU A 493 3.12 5.29 22.66
N ASP A 494 2.59 6.37 22.05
CA ASP A 494 1.24 6.41 21.44
C ASP A 494 1.28 6.03 19.93
N PHE A 495 2.27 5.24 19.53
CA PHE A 495 2.54 4.89 18.14
C PHE A 495 1.40 4.14 17.45
N ALA A 496 0.57 3.41 18.20
CA ALA A 496 -0.57 2.65 17.66
C ALA A 496 -1.65 3.62 17.14
N ASP A 497 -1.95 4.68 17.86
CA ASP A 497 -2.93 5.70 17.46
C ASP A 497 -2.47 6.45 16.20
N ILE A 498 -1.16 6.66 16.08
CA ILE A 498 -0.57 7.29 14.89
C ILE A 498 -0.61 6.34 13.70
N ALA A 499 -0.33 5.05 13.91
CA ALA A 499 -0.43 4.04 12.86
C ALA A 499 -1.88 3.90 12.33
N ASP A 500 -2.90 4.10 13.16
CA ASP A 500 -4.30 4.08 12.74
C ASP A 500 -4.67 5.23 11.81
N ASN A 501 -4.06 6.38 12.00
CA ASN A 501 -4.35 7.60 11.24
C ASN A 501 -3.46 7.79 10.00
N ARG A 502 -2.42 6.96 9.83
CA ARG A 502 -1.54 6.99 8.65
C ARG A 502 -2.04 6.06 7.55
N PRO A 503 -1.89 6.47 6.27
CA PRO A 503 -2.10 5.56 5.14
C PRO A 503 -1.15 4.36 5.27
N ALA A 504 -1.68 3.15 5.13
CA ALA A 504 -0.86 1.93 5.18
C ALA A 504 -0.01 1.80 3.92
N ARG A 505 1.28 2.15 4.00
CA ARG A 505 2.22 2.06 2.87
C ARG A 505 2.97 0.73 2.81
N THR A 506 3.07 0.03 3.95
CA THR A 506 3.74 -1.28 4.00
C THR A 506 2.84 -2.37 4.56
N PRO A 507 3.09 -3.64 4.18
CA PRO A 507 2.33 -4.79 4.69
C PRO A 507 2.44 -4.99 6.21
N SER A 508 3.34 -4.30 6.89
CA SER A 508 3.56 -4.41 8.34
C SER A 508 2.56 -3.61 9.18
N TYR A 509 1.87 -2.64 8.60
CA TYR A 509 0.97 -1.72 9.31
C TYR A 509 -0.14 -2.42 10.10
N GLN A 510 -0.75 -3.47 9.55
CA GLN A 510 -1.81 -4.21 10.25
C GLN A 510 -1.37 -4.74 11.61
N LYS A 511 -0.13 -5.24 11.71
CA LYS A 511 0.43 -5.75 12.98
C LYS A 511 0.79 -4.62 13.94
N VAL A 512 1.27 -3.49 13.44
CA VAL A 512 1.64 -2.32 14.25
C VAL A 512 0.38 -1.69 14.90
N ARG A 513 -0.73 -1.63 14.18
CA ARG A 513 -2.03 -1.16 14.72
C ARG A 513 -2.56 -2.00 15.88
N GLN A 514 -2.20 -3.28 15.94
CA GLN A 514 -2.57 -4.17 17.04
C GLN A 514 -1.69 -4.01 18.28
N GLY A 515 -0.72 -3.08 18.25
CA GLY A 515 0.22 -2.84 19.34
C GLY A 515 1.39 -3.82 19.39
N LEU A 516 2.09 -3.86 20.54
CA LEU A 516 3.25 -4.73 20.73
C LEU A 516 2.82 -6.21 20.77
N SER A 517 3.17 -6.96 19.76
CA SER A 517 2.86 -8.40 19.68
C SER A 517 4.04 -9.23 20.15
N ILE A 518 4.07 -9.55 21.44
CA ILE A 518 5.13 -10.39 22.06
C ILE A 518 5.08 -11.83 21.55
N GLY A 519 3.92 -12.32 21.08
CA GLY A 519 3.71 -13.72 20.65
C GLY A 519 4.21 -14.09 19.26
N VAL A 520 4.83 -13.16 18.50
CA VAL A 520 5.25 -13.40 17.09
C VAL A 520 6.71 -13.88 16.98
N GLN A 521 7.39 -14.03 18.12
CA GLN A 521 8.78 -14.53 18.15
C GLN A 521 8.81 -16.05 17.98
N SER A 522 9.79 -16.52 17.20
CA SER A 522 10.05 -17.96 16.99
C SER A 522 8.96 -18.74 16.22
N GLN A 523 8.14 -18.07 15.39
CA GLN A 523 7.19 -18.79 14.52
C GLN A 523 7.88 -19.76 13.55
N TRP A 524 9.15 -19.53 13.23
CA TRP A 524 9.95 -20.40 12.40
C TRP A 524 10.03 -21.83 12.92
N ARG A 525 9.92 -22.05 14.25
CA ARG A 525 9.96 -23.40 14.83
C ARG A 525 8.84 -24.30 14.32
N ASN A 526 7.67 -23.73 14.07
CA ASN A 526 6.53 -24.44 13.48
C ASN A 526 6.81 -24.88 12.02
N TYR A 527 7.77 -24.24 11.36
CA TYR A 527 8.22 -24.51 10.01
C TYR A 527 9.60 -25.17 9.96
N GLY A 528 10.02 -25.84 11.01
CA GLY A 528 11.34 -26.48 11.12
C GLY A 528 11.71 -27.39 9.94
N PHE A 529 10.72 -27.92 9.21
CA PHE A 529 10.97 -28.68 7.98
C PHE A 529 11.61 -27.86 6.86
N LEU A 530 11.37 -26.54 6.78
CA LEU A 530 12.00 -25.63 5.81
C LEU A 530 13.46 -25.36 6.20
N PHE A 531 13.71 -25.15 7.49
CA PHE A 531 15.03 -24.76 7.99
C PHE A 531 16.01 -25.92 8.06
N ARG A 532 15.53 -27.18 7.95
CA ARG A 532 16.40 -28.36 7.80
C ARG A 532 16.85 -28.63 6.36
N SER A 533 16.36 -27.85 5.40
CA SER A 533 16.78 -27.98 4.00
C SER A 533 18.18 -27.34 3.79
N PRO A 534 18.95 -27.82 2.80
CA PRO A 534 20.27 -27.26 2.47
C PRO A 534 20.23 -25.77 2.14
N GLU A 535 19.12 -25.30 1.56
CA GLU A 535 18.93 -23.90 1.17
C GLU A 535 18.96 -22.96 2.38
N ALA A 536 18.61 -23.45 3.58
CA ALA A 536 18.57 -22.65 4.79
C ALA A 536 19.96 -22.47 5.46
N GLU A 537 21.01 -23.17 5.00
CA GLU A 537 22.35 -23.14 5.59
C GLU A 537 22.87 -21.72 5.87
N PRO A 538 22.79 -20.75 4.95
CA PRO A 538 23.27 -19.39 5.20
C PRO A 538 22.64 -18.73 6.43
N LEU A 539 21.40 -19.05 6.75
CA LEU A 539 20.70 -18.47 7.89
C LEU A 539 21.27 -18.92 9.24
N TYR A 540 21.82 -20.15 9.33
CA TYR A 540 22.49 -20.63 10.55
C TYR A 540 23.75 -19.82 10.84
N ARG A 541 24.53 -19.48 9.82
CA ARG A 541 25.71 -18.61 9.94
C ARG A 541 25.30 -17.24 10.49
N TRP A 542 24.26 -16.63 9.94
CA TRP A 542 23.77 -15.33 10.38
C TRP A 542 23.13 -15.38 11.77
N ALA A 543 22.40 -16.44 12.11
CA ALA A 543 21.87 -16.63 13.46
C ALA A 543 23.00 -16.68 14.50
N LYS A 544 24.04 -17.47 14.23
CA LYS A 544 25.24 -17.52 15.08
C LYS A 544 25.94 -16.16 15.16
N PHE A 545 26.10 -15.45 14.04
CA PHE A 545 26.73 -14.13 13.98
C PHE A 545 26.00 -13.11 14.87
N PHE A 546 24.66 -13.13 14.88
CA PHE A 546 23.85 -12.27 15.73
C PHE A 546 23.61 -12.81 17.14
N GLY A 547 24.15 -13.96 17.50
CA GLY A 547 23.97 -14.57 18.82
C GLY A 547 22.56 -15.14 19.05
N TYR A 548 21.86 -15.55 18.01
CA TYR A 548 20.56 -16.22 18.10
C TYR A 548 20.71 -17.75 18.20
N GLY A 549 19.86 -18.37 19.02
CA GLY A 549 19.76 -19.85 19.11
C GLY A 549 19.00 -20.40 17.88
N THR A 550 19.44 -21.57 17.42
CA THR A 550 18.85 -22.26 16.25
C THR A 550 18.13 -23.55 16.59
N ASN A 551 17.94 -23.85 17.90
CA ASN A 551 17.30 -25.05 18.45
C ASN A 551 15.80 -24.84 18.71
#